data_1151571d8b5efb8e60978a5f9ed63c78
#
_entry.id   1151571d8b5efb8e60978a5f9ed63c78
#
_cell.length_a   1.000
_cell.length_b   1.000
_cell.length_c   1.000
_cell.angle_alpha   90.00
_cell.angle_beta   90.00
_cell.angle_gamma   90.00
#
_symmetry.space_group_name_H-M   'P 1'
#
loop_
_entity.id
_entity.type
_entity.pdbx_description
1 polymer ?
#
loop_
_entity_poly.entity_id
_entity_poly.type
_entity_poly.pdbx_seq_one_letter_code
_entity_poly.pdbx_strand_id
1 'polypeptide(L)'
;SRGLGDVYKRQALARPQHVEDKTFRTVNGIDIMIAFDLSYSMETPDMVLNRMPINRLVAAKHVITQFVDSRPDDRIGIVGFAGKTKSFCPLTLDHALVNSIIRDFHPRMIQADGTAIGSAIAAAATRLDDRKNTKSKIIILVTDGASNSGQISPLVAAENAAKLGIKIYTIAVGTEEGTLANGMVVQSEFDEPTLRKIAQLTGGEHFRATNMASFNKAFTSIGKLEKSEAKVQTVRHIEEYFMYFLVTGAALALLGLSLQVLKPAPAP
;
A
#
# COMPACT_ATOMS: atom_id res chain seq x y z
N SER A 1 7.91 68.26 4.22
CA SER A 1 8.63 66.96 3.93
C SER A 1 8.44 65.84 4.99
N ARG A 2 7.37 65.95 5.82
CA ARG A 2 7.11 64.90 6.87
C ARG A 2 6.34 63.67 6.36
N GLY A 3 5.83 63.66 5.14
CA GLY A 3 4.92 62.62 4.67
C GLY A 3 5.60 61.41 4.00
N LEU A 4 6.70 61.57 3.29
CA LEU A 4 7.34 60.45 2.55
C LEU A 4 8.04 59.44 3.47
N GLY A 5 8.73 59.91 4.51
CA GLY A 5 9.43 59.03 5.44
C GLY A 5 8.50 58.10 6.22
N ASP A 6 7.25 58.51 6.50
CA ASP A 6 6.27 57.70 7.21
C ASP A 6 5.65 56.60 6.31
N VAL A 7 5.53 56.86 5.00
CA VAL A 7 5.04 55.87 4.04
C VAL A 7 6.02 54.70 3.90
N TYR A 8 7.30 54.98 3.76
CA TYR A 8 8.33 53.93 3.65
C TYR A 8 8.51 53.13 4.94
N LYS A 9 8.41 53.77 6.11
CA LYS A 9 8.40 53.06 7.40
C LYS A 9 7.22 52.10 7.54
N ARG A 10 6.01 52.53 7.10
CA ARG A 10 4.82 51.69 7.12
C ARG A 10 4.93 50.54 6.13
N GLN A 11 5.53 50.76 4.94
CA GLN A 11 5.75 49.69 3.96
C GLN A 11 6.80 48.67 4.43
N ALA A 12 7.88 49.08 5.11
CA ALA A 12 8.86 48.17 5.70
C ALA A 12 8.26 47.40 6.88
N LEU A 13 7.37 48.00 7.68
CA LEU A 13 6.65 47.32 8.76
C LEU A 13 5.57 46.36 8.25
N ALA A 14 5.07 46.56 7.01
CA ALA A 14 4.08 45.69 6.39
C ALA A 14 4.64 44.29 6.01
N ARG A 15 5.99 44.05 6.13
CA ARG A 15 6.67 42.78 5.82
C ARG A 15 6.15 42.14 4.54
N PRO A 16 6.44 42.74 3.35
CA PRO A 16 6.02 42.11 2.11
C PRO A 16 6.64 40.73 1.99
N GLN A 17 5.80 39.70 1.95
CA GLN A 17 6.16 38.30 1.89
C GLN A 17 5.53 37.66 0.67
N HIS A 18 6.25 36.81 -0.02
CA HIS A 18 5.68 35.86 -0.97
C HIS A 18 5.42 34.56 -0.23
N VAL A 19 4.16 34.16 -0.15
CA VAL A 19 3.75 32.91 0.53
C VAL A 19 3.40 31.90 -0.54
N GLU A 20 4.22 30.87 -0.67
CA GLU A 20 3.94 29.72 -1.53
C GLU A 20 3.53 28.55 -0.64
N ASP A 21 2.26 28.19 -0.65
CA ASP A 21 1.75 27.03 0.08
C ASP A 21 1.97 25.77 -0.79
N LYS A 22 3.03 25.02 -0.51
CA LYS A 22 3.26 23.70 -1.10
C LYS A 22 2.63 22.64 -0.22
N THR A 23 1.51 22.10 -0.67
CA THR A 23 0.85 21.00 0.01
C THR A 23 1.51 19.68 -0.41
N PHE A 24 2.28 19.09 0.48
CA PHE A 24 2.80 17.74 0.30
C PHE A 24 1.85 16.76 0.96
N ARG A 25 1.25 15.89 0.14
CA ARG A 25 0.50 14.75 0.64
C ARG A 25 1.50 13.63 0.93
N THR A 26 1.96 13.51 2.17
CA THR A 26 2.73 12.36 2.60
C THR A 26 1.75 11.26 2.98
N VAL A 27 1.60 10.28 2.10
CA VAL A 27 0.80 9.09 2.38
C VAL A 27 1.72 8.06 2.99
N ASN A 28 1.41 7.64 4.21
CA ASN A 28 2.02 6.47 4.82
C ASN A 28 1.24 5.24 4.35
N GLY A 29 1.50 4.79 3.12
CA GLY A 29 0.97 3.54 2.60
C GLY A 29 1.46 2.34 3.41
N ILE A 30 0.72 1.26 3.35
CA ILE A 30 1.11 -0.03 3.91
C ILE A 30 1.78 -0.90 2.85
N ASP A 31 2.57 -1.87 3.30
CA ASP A 31 3.19 -2.88 2.43
C ASP A 31 2.37 -4.16 2.47
N ILE A 32 1.85 -4.56 1.33
CA ILE A 32 0.96 -5.70 1.17
C ILE A 32 1.63 -6.74 0.28
N MET A 33 1.91 -7.92 0.82
CA MET A 33 2.28 -9.08 0.01
C MET A 33 1.10 -10.02 -0.13
N ILE A 34 0.68 -10.29 -1.36
CA ILE A 34 -0.36 -11.26 -1.65
C ILE A 34 0.31 -12.60 -1.93
N ALA A 35 0.05 -13.59 -1.07
CA ALA A 35 0.43 -14.98 -1.27
C ALA A 35 -0.74 -15.70 -1.94
N PHE A 36 -0.59 -15.98 -3.25
CA PHE A 36 -1.66 -16.46 -4.13
C PHE A 36 -1.45 -17.92 -4.47
N ASP A 37 -2.43 -18.75 -4.14
CA ASP A 37 -2.43 -20.17 -4.47
C ASP A 37 -2.70 -20.41 -5.96
N LEU A 38 -1.78 -21.14 -6.61
CA LEU A 38 -1.85 -21.51 -8.02
C LEU A 38 -1.90 -23.05 -8.18
N SER A 39 -2.29 -23.77 -7.11
CA SER A 39 -2.50 -25.21 -7.14
C SER A 39 -3.69 -25.59 -8.04
N TYR A 40 -3.74 -26.86 -8.45
CA TYR A 40 -4.80 -27.35 -9.33
C TYR A 40 -6.20 -27.28 -8.71
N SER A 41 -6.33 -27.37 -7.40
CA SER A 41 -7.60 -27.24 -6.69
C SER A 41 -8.29 -25.90 -6.95
N MET A 42 -7.53 -24.84 -7.23
CA MET A 42 -8.05 -23.52 -7.62
C MET A 42 -8.79 -23.52 -8.97
N GLU A 43 -8.70 -24.57 -9.79
CA GLU A 43 -9.53 -24.76 -11.01
C GLU A 43 -10.96 -25.25 -10.72
N THR A 44 -11.27 -25.59 -9.48
CA THR A 44 -12.60 -26.08 -9.09
C THR A 44 -13.68 -25.00 -9.40
N PRO A 45 -14.72 -25.34 -10.22
CA PRO A 45 -15.73 -24.38 -10.68
C PRO A 45 -16.91 -24.28 -9.70
N ASP A 46 -16.66 -23.94 -8.45
CA ASP A 46 -17.67 -23.83 -7.38
C ASP A 46 -18.06 -22.39 -7.02
N MET A 47 -17.57 -21.42 -7.77
CA MET A 47 -17.92 -20.00 -7.62
C MET A 47 -18.90 -19.55 -8.72
N VAL A 48 -19.66 -18.48 -8.46
CA VAL A 48 -20.60 -17.91 -9.44
C VAL A 48 -20.35 -16.41 -9.59
N LEU A 49 -20.11 -15.96 -10.82
CA LEU A 49 -20.00 -14.55 -11.18
C LEU A 49 -20.97 -14.25 -12.33
N ASN A 50 -21.82 -13.23 -12.15
CA ASN A 50 -22.82 -12.83 -13.15
C ASN A 50 -23.73 -14.00 -13.63
N ARG A 51 -24.12 -14.88 -12.71
CA ARG A 51 -24.91 -16.11 -12.94
C ARG A 51 -24.19 -17.19 -13.76
N MET A 52 -22.90 -17.04 -14.01
CA MET A 52 -22.08 -18.04 -14.68
C MET A 52 -21.17 -18.73 -13.69
N PRO A 53 -21.02 -20.06 -13.74
CA PRO A 53 -20.05 -20.77 -12.92
C PRO A 53 -18.64 -20.38 -13.37
N ILE A 54 -17.79 -20.09 -12.39
CA ILE A 54 -16.36 -19.78 -12.58
C ILE A 54 -15.54 -20.59 -11.59
N ASN A 55 -14.27 -20.79 -11.90
CA ASN A 55 -13.36 -21.42 -10.97
C ASN A 55 -12.86 -20.46 -9.89
N ARG A 56 -12.32 -21.01 -8.79
CA ARG A 56 -11.79 -20.27 -7.64
C ARG A 56 -10.70 -19.28 -8.06
N LEU A 57 -9.83 -19.67 -9.00
CA LEU A 57 -8.76 -18.83 -9.53
C LEU A 57 -9.31 -17.58 -10.22
N VAL A 58 -10.31 -17.72 -11.08
CA VAL A 58 -10.95 -16.59 -11.75
C VAL A 58 -11.65 -15.67 -10.74
N ALA A 59 -12.34 -16.26 -9.76
CA ALA A 59 -12.95 -15.50 -8.66
C ALA A 59 -11.91 -14.69 -7.88
N ALA A 60 -10.80 -15.33 -7.50
CA ALA A 60 -9.72 -14.70 -6.76
C ALA A 60 -9.05 -13.57 -7.57
N LYS A 61 -8.73 -13.79 -8.85
CA LYS A 61 -8.21 -12.76 -9.75
C LYS A 61 -9.11 -11.52 -9.79
N HIS A 62 -10.42 -11.73 -9.94
CA HIS A 62 -11.40 -10.65 -10.01
C HIS A 62 -11.41 -9.80 -8.73
N VAL A 63 -11.49 -10.45 -7.56
CA VAL A 63 -11.57 -9.76 -6.26
C VAL A 63 -10.25 -9.07 -5.92
N ILE A 64 -9.12 -9.74 -6.18
CA ILE A 64 -7.80 -9.16 -5.88
C ILE A 64 -7.51 -7.95 -6.78
N THR A 65 -7.86 -8.00 -8.07
CA THR A 65 -7.71 -6.84 -8.97
C THR A 65 -8.52 -5.64 -8.46
N GLN A 66 -9.77 -5.83 -8.05
CA GLN A 66 -10.59 -4.77 -7.45
C GLN A 66 -9.97 -4.22 -6.16
N PHE A 67 -9.41 -5.10 -5.33
CA PHE A 67 -8.70 -4.68 -4.12
C PHE A 67 -7.46 -3.83 -4.44
N VAL A 68 -6.62 -4.27 -5.38
CA VAL A 68 -5.44 -3.53 -5.83
C VAL A 68 -5.82 -2.13 -6.31
N ASP A 69 -6.86 -2.02 -7.16
CA ASP A 69 -7.34 -0.74 -7.68
C ASP A 69 -7.89 0.20 -6.60
N SER A 70 -8.38 -0.36 -5.50
CA SER A 70 -8.91 0.42 -4.36
C SER A 70 -7.81 0.99 -3.44
N ARG A 71 -6.52 0.68 -3.69
CA ARG A 71 -5.39 0.95 -2.80
C ARG A 71 -4.29 1.80 -3.45
N PRO A 72 -4.58 2.98 -4.01
CA PRO A 72 -3.64 3.74 -4.84
C PRO A 72 -2.34 4.14 -4.13
N ASP A 73 -2.36 4.19 -2.81
CA ASP A 73 -1.25 4.69 -1.98
C ASP A 73 -0.42 3.55 -1.35
N ASP A 74 -0.87 2.28 -1.47
CA ASP A 74 -0.23 1.12 -0.86
C ASP A 74 0.70 0.41 -1.85
N ARG A 75 1.85 -0.11 -1.37
CA ARG A 75 2.71 -0.94 -2.20
C ARG A 75 2.23 -2.39 -2.14
N ILE A 76 2.05 -2.98 -3.30
CA ILE A 76 1.56 -4.34 -3.43
C ILE A 76 2.58 -5.19 -4.17
N GLY A 77 2.87 -6.37 -3.61
CA GLY A 77 3.70 -7.39 -4.24
C GLY A 77 2.99 -8.73 -4.28
N ILE A 78 3.47 -9.65 -5.11
CA ILE A 78 2.84 -10.95 -5.30
C ILE A 78 3.85 -12.09 -5.20
N VAL A 79 3.51 -13.06 -4.39
CA VAL A 79 4.14 -14.38 -4.31
C VAL A 79 3.10 -15.42 -4.70
N GLY A 80 3.34 -16.17 -5.76
CA GLY A 80 2.50 -17.32 -6.11
C GLY A 80 3.09 -18.61 -5.54
N PHE A 81 2.23 -19.55 -5.21
CA PHE A 81 2.66 -20.86 -4.71
C PHE A 81 1.75 -22.00 -5.17
N ALA A 82 2.31 -23.17 -5.22
CA ALA A 82 1.70 -24.49 -5.32
C ALA A 82 2.58 -25.43 -4.46
N GLY A 83 3.05 -26.54 -4.93
CA GLY A 83 4.07 -27.34 -4.24
C GLY A 83 5.41 -26.64 -4.02
N LYS A 84 5.66 -25.55 -4.75
CA LYS A 84 6.80 -24.62 -4.61
C LYS A 84 6.31 -23.18 -4.61
N THR A 85 7.21 -22.27 -4.25
CA THR A 85 6.91 -20.83 -4.17
C THR A 85 7.74 -20.07 -5.19
N LYS A 86 7.12 -19.07 -5.84
CA LYS A 86 7.75 -18.15 -6.80
C LYS A 86 7.31 -16.72 -6.54
N SER A 87 8.27 -15.79 -6.50
CA SER A 87 7.97 -14.36 -6.46
C SER A 87 7.70 -13.86 -7.86
N PHE A 88 6.52 -13.28 -8.09
CA PHE A 88 6.08 -12.76 -9.38
C PHE A 88 6.22 -11.25 -9.48
N CYS A 89 5.96 -10.55 -8.37
CA CYS A 89 6.05 -9.10 -8.33
C CYS A 89 6.67 -8.65 -7.00
N PRO A 90 7.72 -7.82 -7.01
CA PRO A 90 8.18 -7.14 -5.81
C PRO A 90 7.18 -6.09 -5.36
N LEU A 91 7.34 -5.55 -4.14
CA LEU A 91 6.52 -4.44 -3.65
C LEU A 91 6.65 -3.22 -4.56
N THR A 92 5.54 -2.79 -5.15
CA THR A 92 5.47 -1.66 -6.09
C THR A 92 4.19 -0.84 -5.90
N LEU A 93 4.23 0.42 -6.29
CA LEU A 93 3.05 1.29 -6.47
C LEU A 93 2.47 1.20 -7.89
N ASP A 94 3.13 0.47 -8.81
CA ASP A 94 2.63 0.23 -10.16
C ASP A 94 1.55 -0.86 -10.15
N HIS A 95 0.33 -0.46 -9.85
CA HIS A 95 -0.81 -1.36 -9.79
C HIS A 95 -1.22 -1.88 -11.17
N ALA A 96 -0.88 -1.18 -12.24
CA ALA A 96 -1.11 -1.67 -13.60
C ALA A 96 -0.23 -2.90 -13.88
N LEU A 97 1.04 -2.87 -13.46
CA LEU A 97 1.93 -4.02 -13.52
C LEU A 97 1.40 -5.19 -12.67
N VAL A 98 1.01 -4.92 -11.42
CA VAL A 98 0.44 -5.94 -10.51
C VAL A 98 -0.77 -6.62 -11.14
N ASN A 99 -1.71 -5.84 -11.67
CA ASN A 99 -2.92 -6.35 -12.32
C ASN A 99 -2.62 -7.11 -13.61
N SER A 100 -1.61 -6.72 -14.38
CA SER A 100 -1.20 -7.47 -15.57
C SER A 100 -0.68 -8.87 -15.20
N ILE A 101 0.14 -8.97 -14.15
CA ILE A 101 0.65 -10.24 -13.64
C ILE A 101 -0.48 -11.13 -13.14
N ILE A 102 -1.45 -10.57 -12.38
CA ILE A 102 -2.61 -11.33 -11.90
C ILE A 102 -3.45 -11.87 -13.07
N ARG A 103 -3.65 -11.09 -14.13
CA ARG A 103 -4.40 -11.55 -15.32
C ARG A 103 -3.77 -12.76 -15.97
N ASP A 104 -2.44 -12.83 -16.01
CA ASP A 104 -1.70 -13.91 -16.65
C ASP A 104 -1.63 -15.19 -15.80
N PHE A 105 -2.06 -15.15 -14.52
CA PHE A 105 -2.03 -16.32 -13.66
C PHE A 105 -2.89 -17.45 -14.20
N HIS A 106 -2.30 -18.62 -14.22
CA HIS A 106 -2.96 -19.88 -14.53
C HIS A 106 -2.30 -21.02 -13.72
N PRO A 107 -3.03 -22.10 -13.44
CA PRO A 107 -2.42 -23.30 -12.86
C PRO A 107 -1.27 -23.78 -13.76
N ARG A 108 -0.31 -24.49 -13.21
CA ARG A 108 0.93 -24.91 -13.91
C ARG A 108 1.99 -23.85 -14.14
N MET A 109 1.75 -22.57 -13.79
CA MET A 109 2.85 -21.59 -13.78
C MET A 109 3.96 -21.97 -12.81
N ILE A 110 3.61 -22.75 -11.81
CA ILE A 110 4.53 -23.38 -10.86
C ILE A 110 4.45 -24.89 -11.09
N GLN A 111 5.50 -25.45 -11.68
CA GLN A 111 5.59 -26.86 -12.01
C GLN A 111 5.92 -27.69 -10.76
N ALA A 112 5.00 -27.74 -9.82
CA ALA A 112 5.10 -28.52 -8.60
C ALA A 112 3.70 -28.75 -8.01
N ASP A 113 3.35 -30.01 -7.82
CA ASP A 113 2.08 -30.39 -7.22
C ASP A 113 2.07 -30.14 -5.71
N GLY A 114 0.87 -29.87 -5.18
CA GLY A 114 0.64 -29.60 -3.76
C GLY A 114 0.55 -28.13 -3.41
N THR A 115 0.55 -27.82 -2.10
CA THR A 115 0.28 -26.51 -1.53
C THR A 115 1.28 -26.20 -0.42
N ALA A 116 2.28 -25.36 -0.69
CA ALA A 116 3.41 -25.04 0.20
C ALA A 116 3.18 -23.74 0.96
N ILE A 117 2.15 -23.68 1.83
CA ILE A 117 1.74 -22.46 2.57
C ILE A 117 2.89 -21.88 3.39
N GLY A 118 3.62 -22.71 4.15
CA GLY A 118 4.70 -22.22 5.00
C GLY A 118 5.83 -21.57 4.20
N SER A 119 6.18 -22.14 3.04
CA SER A 119 7.17 -21.55 2.13
C SER A 119 6.68 -20.23 1.52
N ALA A 120 5.38 -20.13 1.23
CA ALA A 120 4.77 -18.93 0.70
C ALA A 120 4.80 -17.77 1.72
N ILE A 121 4.45 -18.06 2.98
CA ILE A 121 4.53 -17.09 4.09
C ILE A 121 5.98 -16.63 4.28
N ALA A 122 6.94 -17.55 4.32
CA ALA A 122 8.36 -17.23 4.51
C ALA A 122 8.89 -16.36 3.36
N ALA A 123 8.56 -16.68 2.10
CA ALA A 123 8.95 -15.88 0.94
C ALA A 123 8.33 -14.48 0.96
N ALA A 124 7.04 -14.37 1.32
CA ALA A 124 6.37 -13.08 1.45
C ALA A 124 6.96 -12.23 2.60
N ALA A 125 7.21 -12.85 3.76
CA ALA A 125 7.80 -12.20 4.91
C ALA A 125 9.21 -11.65 4.61
N THR A 126 10.05 -12.43 3.91
CA THR A 126 11.39 -11.98 3.49
C THR A 126 11.31 -10.72 2.63
N ARG A 127 10.33 -10.62 1.71
CA ARG A 127 10.14 -9.42 0.86
C ARG A 127 9.68 -8.21 1.63
N LEU A 128 8.94 -8.40 2.72
CA LEU A 128 8.49 -7.34 3.62
C LEU A 128 9.57 -6.90 4.61
N ASP A 129 10.50 -7.80 4.99
CA ASP A 129 11.53 -7.50 5.99
C ASP A 129 12.61 -6.54 5.47
N ASP A 130 12.93 -6.57 4.18
CA ASP A 130 13.90 -5.67 3.54
C ASP A 130 13.58 -4.17 3.72
N ARG A 131 12.42 -3.81 4.30
CA ARG A 131 11.91 -2.45 4.46
C ARG A 131 11.78 -2.03 5.92
N LYS A 132 12.71 -1.16 6.38
CA LYS A 132 12.78 -0.71 7.80
C LYS A 132 11.81 0.43 8.16
N ASN A 133 11.22 1.14 7.19
CA ASN A 133 10.50 2.39 7.43
C ASN A 133 8.99 2.36 7.12
N THR A 134 8.35 1.19 7.07
CA THR A 134 6.91 1.07 6.78
C THR A 134 6.13 0.92 8.08
N LYS A 135 5.01 1.62 8.22
CA LYS A 135 4.17 1.60 9.43
C LYS A 135 3.45 0.27 9.65
N SER A 136 2.99 -0.36 8.58
CA SER A 136 2.30 -1.65 8.63
C SER A 136 2.73 -2.54 7.48
N LYS A 137 2.95 -3.81 7.79
CA LYS A 137 3.36 -4.87 6.87
C LYS A 137 2.36 -6.00 6.98
N ILE A 138 1.71 -6.35 5.88
CA ILE A 138 0.72 -7.42 5.88
C ILE A 138 0.95 -8.45 4.79
N ILE A 139 0.57 -9.69 5.07
CA ILE A 139 0.46 -10.77 4.09
C ILE A 139 -1.03 -11.12 3.97
N ILE A 140 -1.54 -11.19 2.75
CA ILE A 140 -2.87 -11.73 2.45
C ILE A 140 -2.65 -13.09 1.79
N LEU A 141 -2.92 -14.14 2.53
CA LEU A 141 -2.81 -15.53 2.06
C LEU A 141 -4.16 -15.97 1.50
N VAL A 142 -4.20 -16.26 0.21
CA VAL A 142 -5.39 -16.76 -0.49
C VAL A 142 -5.13 -18.20 -0.93
N THR A 143 -5.86 -19.15 -0.40
CA THR A 143 -5.70 -20.59 -0.67
C THR A 143 -7.02 -21.32 -0.56
N ASP A 144 -7.12 -22.45 -1.22
CA ASP A 144 -8.29 -23.34 -1.17
C ASP A 144 -7.96 -24.73 -0.57
N GLY A 145 -6.74 -24.92 -0.07
CA GLY A 145 -6.29 -26.23 0.39
C GLY A 145 -5.52 -26.22 1.70
N ALA A 146 -5.28 -27.44 2.18
CA ALA A 146 -4.37 -27.72 3.29
C ALA A 146 -2.91 -27.69 2.83
N SER A 147 -2.00 -27.31 3.73
CA SER A 147 -0.57 -27.38 3.45
C SER A 147 -0.11 -28.83 3.44
N ASN A 148 0.22 -29.33 2.26
CA ASN A 148 0.68 -30.71 2.05
C ASN A 148 2.07 -30.82 1.41
N SER A 149 2.72 -29.65 1.19
CA SER A 149 4.02 -29.56 0.53
C SER A 149 4.87 -28.47 1.15
N GLY A 150 6.14 -28.42 0.78
CA GLY A 150 7.09 -27.41 1.25
C GLY A 150 7.93 -27.88 2.44
N GLN A 151 9.07 -27.22 2.67
CA GLN A 151 10.02 -27.56 3.73
C GLN A 151 9.76 -26.85 5.06
N ILE A 152 8.92 -25.82 5.06
CA ILE A 152 8.66 -24.97 6.21
C ILE A 152 7.23 -25.20 6.69
N SER A 153 7.08 -25.51 7.98
CA SER A 153 5.75 -25.61 8.60
C SER A 153 5.04 -24.24 8.55
N PRO A 154 3.73 -24.20 8.18
CA PRO A 154 2.96 -22.97 8.15
C PRO A 154 2.96 -22.20 9.48
N LEU A 155 2.87 -22.90 10.60
CA LEU A 155 2.86 -22.26 11.93
C LEU A 155 4.22 -21.65 12.28
N VAL A 156 5.33 -22.36 11.97
CA VAL A 156 6.70 -21.82 12.18
C VAL A 156 6.93 -20.58 11.31
N ALA A 157 6.46 -20.60 10.06
CA ALA A 157 6.55 -19.42 9.19
C ALA A 157 5.73 -18.23 9.74
N ALA A 158 4.52 -18.49 10.27
CA ALA A 158 3.69 -17.48 10.89
C ALA A 158 4.32 -16.91 12.17
N GLU A 159 4.90 -17.72 13.05
CA GLU A 159 5.62 -17.27 14.23
C GLU A 159 6.79 -16.34 13.88
N ASN A 160 7.55 -16.69 12.84
CA ASN A 160 8.63 -15.84 12.36
C ASN A 160 8.14 -14.54 11.74
N ALA A 161 7.04 -14.56 10.98
CA ALA A 161 6.39 -13.37 10.47
C ALA A 161 5.89 -12.45 11.60
N ALA A 162 5.32 -13.03 12.66
CA ALA A 162 4.89 -12.29 13.86
C ALA A 162 6.06 -11.58 14.56
N LYS A 163 7.24 -12.23 14.68
CA LYS A 163 8.47 -11.62 15.24
C LYS A 163 8.95 -10.42 14.40
N LEU A 164 8.69 -10.40 13.10
CA LEU A 164 8.98 -9.30 12.19
C LEU A 164 7.91 -8.21 12.18
N GLY A 165 6.87 -8.33 13.03
CA GLY A 165 5.75 -7.39 13.09
C GLY A 165 4.83 -7.46 11.86
N ILE A 166 4.82 -8.58 11.14
CA ILE A 166 4.01 -8.80 9.93
C ILE A 166 2.71 -9.49 10.33
N LYS A 167 1.56 -8.88 10.01
CA LYS A 167 0.25 -9.50 10.18
C LYS A 167 -0.10 -10.38 8.97
N ILE A 168 -0.76 -11.50 9.22
CA ILE A 168 -1.21 -12.40 8.16
C ILE A 168 -2.73 -12.50 8.20
N TYR A 169 -3.37 -12.10 7.11
CA TYR A 169 -4.78 -12.34 6.84
C TYR A 169 -4.92 -13.57 5.98
N THR A 170 -5.73 -14.52 6.40
CA THR A 170 -5.94 -15.77 5.66
C THR A 170 -7.34 -15.80 5.07
N ILE A 171 -7.45 -16.14 3.80
CA ILE A 171 -8.71 -16.27 3.07
C ILE A 171 -8.78 -17.68 2.50
N ALA A 172 -9.66 -18.51 3.07
CA ALA A 172 -9.97 -19.84 2.56
C ALA A 172 -11.06 -19.70 1.47
N VAL A 173 -10.73 -20.14 0.24
CA VAL A 173 -11.62 -20.00 -0.92
C VAL A 173 -12.24 -21.34 -1.27
N GLY A 174 -13.56 -21.42 -1.35
CA GLY A 174 -14.32 -22.60 -1.77
C GLY A 174 -15.45 -22.98 -0.83
N THR A 175 -16.31 -23.87 -1.29
CA THR A 175 -17.48 -24.39 -0.55
C THR A 175 -17.09 -25.64 0.28
N GLU A 176 -17.82 -25.87 1.39
CA GLU A 176 -17.68 -27.12 2.18
C GLU A 176 -18.28 -28.32 1.49
N GLU A 177 -19.32 -28.07 0.70
CA GLU A 177 -19.98 -29.10 -0.07
C GLU A 177 -19.02 -29.50 -1.18
N GLY A 178 -18.45 -30.72 -1.08
CA GLY A 178 -17.57 -31.26 -2.09
C GLY A 178 -18.18 -31.11 -3.49
N THR A 179 -17.40 -30.62 -4.42
CA THR A 179 -17.85 -30.46 -5.82
C THR A 179 -17.98 -31.83 -6.45
N LEU A 180 -19.10 -32.09 -7.12
CA LEU A 180 -19.28 -33.28 -7.93
C LEU A 180 -18.36 -33.20 -9.17
N ALA A 181 -17.16 -33.71 -9.06
CA ALA A 181 -16.28 -33.91 -10.21
C ALA A 181 -16.36 -35.40 -10.62
N ASN A 182 -16.78 -35.67 -11.86
CA ASN A 182 -16.91 -37.01 -12.42
C ASN A 182 -17.79 -37.96 -11.59
N GLY A 183 -18.87 -37.46 -10.95
CA GLY A 183 -19.77 -38.28 -10.15
C GLY A 183 -19.27 -38.64 -8.74
N MET A 184 -18.12 -38.15 -8.34
CA MET A 184 -17.59 -38.27 -6.98
C MET A 184 -17.59 -36.92 -6.28
N VAL A 185 -17.99 -36.92 -5.00
CA VAL A 185 -17.87 -35.74 -4.13
C VAL A 185 -16.41 -35.60 -3.74
N VAL A 186 -15.70 -34.67 -4.35
CA VAL A 186 -14.36 -34.30 -3.92
C VAL A 186 -14.51 -33.31 -2.77
N GLN A 187 -14.32 -33.77 -1.55
CA GLN A 187 -14.25 -32.88 -0.38
C GLN A 187 -12.99 -32.02 -0.52
N SER A 188 -13.13 -30.69 -0.46
CA SER A 188 -12.00 -29.80 -0.27
C SER A 188 -11.43 -30.04 1.12
N GLU A 189 -10.22 -30.58 1.21
CA GLU A 189 -9.48 -30.70 2.48
C GLU A 189 -9.02 -29.30 2.91
N PHE A 190 -9.91 -28.56 3.55
CA PHE A 190 -9.52 -27.31 4.20
C PHE A 190 -8.89 -27.60 5.56
N ASP A 191 -7.67 -27.20 5.75
CA ASP A 191 -7.08 -27.08 7.09
C ASP A 191 -7.40 -25.70 7.68
N GLU A 192 -8.71 -25.41 7.82
CA GLU A 192 -9.18 -24.14 8.40
C GLU A 192 -8.61 -23.88 9.80
N PRO A 193 -8.48 -24.89 10.70
CA PRO A 193 -7.81 -24.71 11.99
C PRO A 193 -6.42 -24.11 11.88
N THR A 194 -5.59 -24.61 10.95
CA THR A 194 -4.24 -24.08 10.72
C THR A 194 -4.27 -22.67 10.17
N LEU A 195 -5.13 -22.36 9.20
CA LEU A 195 -5.28 -21.00 8.64
C LEU A 195 -5.73 -20.01 9.72
N ARG A 196 -6.69 -20.38 10.55
CA ARG A 196 -7.15 -19.59 11.69
C ARG A 196 -6.03 -19.35 12.70
N LYS A 197 -5.23 -20.38 12.98
CA LYS A 197 -4.10 -20.26 13.91
C LYS A 197 -2.99 -19.36 13.37
N ILE A 198 -2.69 -19.42 12.08
CA ILE A 198 -1.74 -18.50 11.40
C ILE A 198 -2.16 -17.03 11.60
N ALA A 199 -3.43 -16.73 11.31
CA ALA A 199 -3.97 -15.39 11.47
C ALA A 199 -3.88 -14.91 12.93
N GLN A 200 -4.30 -15.75 13.89
CA GLN A 200 -4.25 -15.43 15.32
C GLN A 200 -2.83 -15.18 15.84
N LEU A 201 -1.84 -15.99 15.45
CA LEU A 201 -0.44 -15.85 15.87
C LEU A 201 0.18 -14.52 15.43
N THR A 202 -0.29 -13.95 14.32
CA THR A 202 0.25 -12.74 13.72
C THR A 202 -0.59 -11.49 13.99
N GLY A 203 -1.72 -11.62 14.72
CA GLY A 203 -2.65 -10.52 14.97
C GLY A 203 -3.49 -10.11 13.76
N GLY A 204 -3.61 -10.98 12.77
CA GLY A 204 -4.53 -10.85 11.65
C GLY A 204 -5.86 -11.57 11.87
N GLU A 205 -6.67 -11.67 10.81
CA GLU A 205 -7.98 -12.34 10.84
C GLU A 205 -8.08 -13.42 9.75
N HIS A 206 -8.89 -14.43 10.04
CA HIS A 206 -9.24 -15.49 9.11
C HIS A 206 -10.61 -15.24 8.48
N PHE A 207 -10.70 -15.39 7.17
CA PHE A 207 -11.95 -15.25 6.41
C PHE A 207 -12.22 -16.50 5.58
N ARG A 208 -13.52 -16.79 5.42
CA ARG A 208 -13.98 -17.84 4.53
C ARG A 208 -14.77 -17.25 3.36
N ALA A 209 -14.35 -17.58 2.15
CA ALA A 209 -14.92 -17.12 0.90
C ALA A 209 -15.62 -18.28 0.18
N THR A 210 -16.90 -18.53 0.52
CA THR A 210 -17.75 -19.56 -0.12
C THR A 210 -18.45 -19.08 -1.38
N ASN A 211 -18.48 -17.76 -1.63
CA ASN A 211 -19.05 -17.11 -2.79
C ASN A 211 -18.42 -15.74 -3.01
N MET A 212 -18.73 -15.11 -4.16
CA MET A 212 -18.17 -13.79 -4.50
C MET A 212 -18.47 -12.71 -3.48
N ALA A 213 -19.66 -12.75 -2.83
CA ALA A 213 -20.04 -11.74 -1.84
C ALA A 213 -19.18 -11.85 -0.56
N SER A 214 -18.99 -13.07 -0.04
CA SER A 214 -18.12 -13.33 1.11
C SER A 214 -16.65 -13.02 0.80
N PHE A 215 -16.20 -13.30 -0.43
CA PHE A 215 -14.85 -13.00 -0.88
C PHE A 215 -14.59 -11.48 -0.92
N ASN A 216 -15.49 -10.71 -1.55
CA ASN A 216 -15.41 -9.24 -1.55
C ASN A 216 -15.50 -8.66 -0.13
N LYS A 217 -16.33 -9.24 0.74
CA LYS A 217 -16.44 -8.83 2.14
C LYS A 217 -15.12 -9.02 2.88
N ALA A 218 -14.39 -10.14 2.66
CA ALA A 218 -13.09 -10.39 3.28
C ALA A 218 -12.09 -9.28 2.92
N PHE A 219 -11.91 -8.97 1.65
CA PHE A 219 -11.02 -7.90 1.22
C PHE A 219 -11.46 -6.50 1.69
N THR A 220 -12.76 -6.24 1.71
CA THR A 220 -13.30 -4.98 2.26
C THR A 220 -13.01 -4.85 3.76
N SER A 221 -13.10 -5.96 4.51
CA SER A 221 -12.78 -5.98 5.95
C SER A 221 -11.30 -5.74 6.18
N ILE A 222 -10.41 -6.43 5.47
CA ILE A 222 -8.96 -6.17 5.50
C ILE A 222 -8.67 -4.70 5.17
N GLY A 223 -9.35 -4.16 4.16
CA GLY A 223 -9.23 -2.77 3.77
C GLY A 223 -9.62 -1.77 4.86
N LYS A 224 -10.59 -2.10 5.71
CA LYS A 224 -11.00 -1.28 6.84
C LYS A 224 -10.06 -1.41 8.05
N LEU A 225 -9.56 -2.62 8.31
CA LEU A 225 -8.64 -2.91 9.42
C LEU A 225 -7.26 -2.25 9.19
N GLU A 226 -6.81 -2.27 7.94
CA GLU A 226 -5.50 -1.76 7.54
C GLU A 226 -5.67 -0.48 6.70
N LYS A 227 -6.13 0.60 7.33
CA LYS A 227 -6.24 1.90 6.67
C LYS A 227 -4.88 2.57 6.57
N SER A 228 -4.51 2.99 5.36
CA SER A 228 -3.41 3.92 5.16
C SER A 228 -3.77 5.29 5.77
N GLU A 229 -2.88 5.83 6.61
CA GLU A 229 -3.03 7.19 7.13
C GLU A 229 -2.37 8.18 6.17
N ALA A 230 -3.18 8.95 5.46
CA ALA A 230 -2.69 10.08 4.71
C ALA A 230 -2.44 11.27 5.66
N LYS A 231 -1.18 11.67 5.84
CA LYS A 231 -0.84 12.94 6.49
C LYS A 231 -0.67 14.01 5.41
N VAL A 232 -1.54 14.99 5.44
CA VAL A 232 -1.38 16.20 4.63
C VAL A 232 -0.49 17.15 5.42
N GLN A 233 0.74 17.38 4.95
CA GLN A 233 1.61 18.41 5.48
C GLN A 233 1.62 19.57 4.49
N THR A 234 1.11 20.70 4.93
CA THR A 234 1.27 21.96 4.19
C THR A 234 2.56 22.61 4.68
N VAL A 235 3.58 22.59 3.84
CA VAL A 235 4.81 23.33 4.10
C VAL A 235 4.63 24.71 3.48
N ARG A 236 4.53 25.71 4.36
CA ARG A 236 4.45 27.10 3.94
C ARG A 236 5.86 27.62 3.74
N HIS A 237 6.22 27.89 2.49
CA HIS A 237 7.47 28.54 2.14
C HIS A 237 7.23 30.06 2.13
N ILE A 238 7.88 30.79 3.06
CA ILE A 238 7.74 32.22 3.20
C ILE A 238 9.04 32.86 2.75
N GLU A 239 9.02 33.57 1.62
CA GLU A 239 10.12 34.39 1.18
C GLU A 239 9.91 35.84 1.64
N GLU A 240 10.79 36.36 2.48
CA GLU A 240 10.73 37.69 2.99
C GLU A 240 11.45 38.66 2.05
N TYR A 241 10.73 39.57 1.41
CA TYR A 241 11.31 40.60 0.55
C TYR A 241 11.65 41.88 1.27
N PHE A 242 11.37 41.97 2.56
CA PHE A 242 11.55 43.20 3.33
C PHE A 242 13.00 43.75 3.27
N MET A 243 14.01 42.89 3.23
CA MET A 243 15.44 43.27 3.15
C MET A 243 15.76 44.03 1.87
N TYR A 244 15.16 43.68 0.74
CA TYR A 244 15.36 44.39 -0.52
C TYR A 244 14.82 45.83 -0.45
N PHE A 245 13.67 46.01 0.16
CA PHE A 245 13.09 47.34 0.37
C PHE A 245 13.87 48.15 1.39
N LEU A 246 14.38 47.54 2.43
CA LEU A 246 15.20 48.21 3.46
C LEU A 246 16.53 48.73 2.86
N VAL A 247 17.26 47.84 2.12
CA VAL A 247 18.54 48.23 1.50
C VAL A 247 18.34 49.34 0.44
N THR A 248 17.35 49.21 -0.41
CA THR A 248 17.07 50.24 -1.43
C THR A 248 16.63 51.54 -0.80
N GLY A 249 15.80 51.51 0.24
CA GLY A 249 15.39 52.69 0.99
C GLY A 249 16.54 53.39 1.70
N ALA A 250 17.46 52.62 2.32
CA ALA A 250 18.67 53.14 2.95
C ALA A 250 19.62 53.81 1.92
N ALA A 251 19.83 53.15 0.77
CA ALA A 251 20.67 53.71 -0.32
C ALA A 251 20.11 55.04 -0.85
N LEU A 252 18.78 55.12 -1.06
CA LEU A 252 18.13 56.33 -1.50
C LEU A 252 18.22 57.46 -0.44
N ALA A 253 18.11 57.13 0.84
CA ALA A 253 18.23 58.09 1.93
C ALA A 253 19.65 58.66 2.00
N LEU A 254 20.68 57.81 1.85
CA LEU A 254 22.10 58.24 1.81
C LEU A 254 22.38 59.13 0.59
N LEU A 255 21.82 58.76 -0.58
CA LEU A 255 21.95 59.60 -1.78
C LEU A 255 21.27 60.97 -1.59
N GLY A 256 20.13 61.02 -0.98
CA GLY A 256 19.40 62.26 -0.66
C GLY A 256 20.19 63.17 0.30
N LEU A 257 20.84 62.57 1.33
CA LEU A 257 21.69 63.31 2.25
C LEU A 257 22.94 63.82 1.56
N SER A 258 23.60 63.07 0.70
CA SER A 258 24.79 63.51 -0.04
C SER A 258 24.48 64.66 -1.00
N LEU A 259 23.34 64.65 -1.67
CA LEU A 259 22.86 65.73 -2.54
C LEU A 259 22.51 67.02 -1.76
N GLN A 260 22.08 66.90 -0.50
CA GLN A 260 21.84 68.07 0.35
C GLN A 260 23.14 68.76 0.78
N VAL A 261 24.19 67.97 1.04
CA VAL A 261 25.52 68.51 1.44
C VAL A 261 26.21 69.19 0.24
N LEU A 262 25.95 68.73 -0.98
CA LEU A 262 26.52 69.28 -2.22
C LEU A 262 25.81 70.55 -2.74
N LYS A 263 24.71 70.96 -2.14
CA LYS A 263 24.03 72.24 -2.53
C LYS A 263 24.88 73.41 -2.11
N PRO A 264 25.31 74.29 -3.06
CA PRO A 264 26.07 75.46 -2.70
C PRO A 264 25.19 76.39 -1.82
N ALA A 265 25.79 76.99 -0.78
CA ALA A 265 25.13 77.98 0.05
C ALA A 265 24.59 79.08 -0.83
N PRO A 266 23.34 79.58 -0.58
CA PRO A 266 22.86 80.75 -1.29
C PRO A 266 23.83 81.92 -1.07
N ALA A 267 24.30 82.49 -2.16
CA ALA A 267 25.16 83.69 -2.10
C ALA A 267 24.37 84.83 -1.41
N PRO A 268 25.07 85.66 -0.65
CA PRO A 268 24.47 86.74 0.15
C PRO A 268 23.76 87.77 -0.70
#